data_dd69c71463ea19efa37958e4dc66d5c4
#
_entry.id   dd69c71463ea19efa37958e4dc66d5c4
#
_cell.length_a   1.000
_cell.length_b   1.000
_cell.length_c   1.000
_cell.angle_alpha   90.00
_cell.angle_beta   90.00
_cell.angle_gamma   90.00
#
_symmetry.space_group_name_H-M   'P 1'
#
loop_
_entity.id
_entity.type
_entity.pdbx_description
1 polymer ?
#
loop_
_entity_poly.entity_id
_entity_poly.type
_entity_poly.pdbx_seq_one_letter_code
_entity_poly.pdbx_strand_id
1 'polypeptide(L)'
;MPALAQSARAAAPVTVAALTAPAAESAPHEQEVTAIRGGTRIEASFELPYAAAAVWAFMGDLPAVAACLPGAAIESQEGEKVKGRIAIKFGPMAAAFVGAARLERDEQAQRAILRGAGQDSLSRSRAQGDIAYQLVALDAGRTRVDVDMLYTLQGPLAQFSRSGLVKDFVRRLVADFGRQVQARMSGAGDAAALRPAAVQPLRSLLGLLWQRLWHRLTGGR
;
A
#
# COMPACT_ATOMS: atom_id res chain seq x y z
N MET A 1 -30.95 81.93 -12.36
CA MET A 1 -29.67 81.78 -13.04
C MET A 1 -29.34 80.31 -13.05
N PRO A 2 -29.34 79.63 -14.21
CA PRO A 2 -29.31 78.19 -14.30
C PRO A 2 -27.86 77.65 -14.39
N ALA A 3 -27.59 76.58 -13.68
CA ALA A 3 -26.35 75.79 -13.78
C ALA A 3 -26.51 74.66 -14.77
N LEU A 4 -25.60 74.58 -15.72
CA LEU A 4 -25.53 73.59 -16.77
C LEU A 4 -25.02 72.33 -16.21
N ALA A 5 -25.81 71.23 -16.33
CA ALA A 5 -25.37 69.87 -16.08
C ALA A 5 -24.65 69.33 -17.30
N GLN A 6 -23.37 69.01 -17.18
CA GLN A 6 -22.61 68.30 -18.19
C GLN A 6 -22.69 66.78 -17.91
N SER A 7 -23.27 66.12 -18.86
CA SER A 7 -23.33 64.65 -18.94
C SER A 7 -21.95 64.09 -19.22
N ALA A 8 -21.36 63.39 -18.25
CA ALA A 8 -20.15 62.57 -18.45
C ALA A 8 -20.55 61.13 -18.88
N ARG A 9 -20.27 60.85 -20.10
CA ARG A 9 -20.45 59.53 -20.75
C ARG A 9 -19.38 58.57 -20.21
N ALA A 10 -19.79 57.68 -19.35
CA ALA A 10 -18.90 56.63 -18.84
C ALA A 10 -18.59 55.62 -19.95
N ALA A 11 -17.31 55.45 -20.23
CA ALA A 11 -16.81 54.39 -21.09
C ALA A 11 -16.89 53.05 -20.39
N ALA A 12 -17.48 52.06 -21.05
CA ALA A 12 -17.54 50.69 -20.58
C ALA A 12 -16.12 50.05 -20.59
N PRO A 13 -15.74 49.27 -19.56
CA PRO A 13 -14.50 48.54 -19.63
C PRO A 13 -14.63 47.33 -20.57
N VAL A 14 -13.66 47.24 -21.47
CA VAL A 14 -13.48 46.10 -22.37
C VAL A 14 -13.07 44.88 -21.54
N THR A 15 -13.97 43.91 -21.43
CA THR A 15 -13.68 42.62 -20.81
C THR A 15 -12.70 41.85 -21.71
N VAL A 16 -11.46 41.75 -21.27
CA VAL A 16 -10.48 40.85 -21.88
C VAL A 16 -10.91 39.42 -21.52
N ALA A 17 -11.37 38.66 -22.52
CA ALA A 17 -11.62 37.25 -22.39
C ALA A 17 -10.32 36.55 -22.01
N ALA A 18 -10.23 36.09 -20.76
CA ALA A 18 -9.16 35.22 -20.34
C ALA A 18 -9.29 33.88 -21.10
N LEU A 19 -8.30 33.58 -21.92
CA LEU A 19 -8.12 32.28 -22.49
C LEU A 19 -7.96 31.28 -21.33
N THR A 20 -8.98 30.48 -21.15
CA THR A 20 -8.97 29.36 -20.22
C THR A 20 -7.93 28.35 -20.73
N ALA A 21 -6.83 28.24 -20.03
CA ALA A 21 -5.87 27.17 -20.20
C ALA A 21 -6.57 25.80 -20.02
N PRO A 22 -6.20 24.77 -20.77
CA PRO A 22 -6.79 23.46 -20.59
C PRO A 22 -6.54 22.98 -19.16
N ALA A 23 -7.60 22.47 -18.55
CA ALA A 23 -7.66 21.99 -17.20
C ALA A 23 -6.49 21.05 -16.90
N ALA A 24 -5.80 21.36 -15.83
CA ALA A 24 -4.85 20.50 -15.18
C ALA A 24 -5.43 19.08 -15.08
N GLU A 25 -4.61 18.11 -15.47
CA GLU A 25 -4.80 16.69 -15.20
C GLU A 25 -5.35 16.53 -13.80
N SER A 26 -6.51 15.92 -13.72
CA SER A 26 -7.19 15.63 -12.47
C SER A 26 -6.25 14.83 -11.59
N ALA A 27 -5.76 15.46 -10.53
CA ALA A 27 -5.12 14.78 -9.43
C ALA A 27 -6.00 13.60 -9.03
N PRO A 28 -5.44 12.42 -8.70
CA PRO A 28 -6.22 11.28 -8.27
C PRO A 28 -7.12 11.76 -7.12
N HIS A 29 -8.43 11.66 -7.34
CA HIS A 29 -9.43 12.05 -6.36
C HIS A 29 -9.03 11.47 -5.00
N GLU A 30 -8.94 12.31 -3.99
CA GLU A 30 -8.88 11.86 -2.60
C GLU A 30 -10.13 11.02 -2.36
N GLN A 31 -9.99 9.70 -2.53
CA GLN A 31 -11.07 8.78 -2.22
C GLN A 31 -11.25 8.82 -0.72
N GLU A 32 -12.38 9.35 -0.29
CA GLU A 32 -12.78 9.34 1.11
C GLU A 32 -12.78 7.89 1.59
N VAL A 33 -11.88 7.57 2.52
CA VAL A 33 -11.68 6.21 3.01
C VAL A 33 -12.78 5.92 4.02
N THR A 34 -13.90 5.41 3.51
CA THR A 34 -15.09 5.03 4.31
C THR A 34 -15.12 3.54 4.58
N ALA A 35 -15.75 3.17 5.70
CA ALA A 35 -15.94 1.76 6.08
C ALA A 35 -16.67 0.98 4.97
N ILE A 36 -16.20 -0.23 4.67
CA ILE A 36 -16.73 -1.08 3.60
C ILE A 36 -18.05 -1.71 4.07
N ARG A 37 -19.06 -1.65 3.20
CA ARG A 37 -20.30 -2.39 3.37
C ARG A 37 -20.28 -3.64 2.48
N GLY A 38 -20.21 -4.80 3.13
CA GLY A 38 -20.05 -6.07 2.42
C GLY A 38 -18.57 -6.36 2.07
N GLY A 39 -18.30 -7.47 1.40
CA GLY A 39 -16.95 -7.88 1.03
C GLY A 39 -16.58 -9.27 1.53
N THR A 40 -15.32 -9.64 1.35
CA THR A 40 -14.76 -10.90 1.82
C THR A 40 -13.99 -10.67 3.12
N ARG A 41 -14.34 -11.46 4.16
CA ARG A 41 -13.68 -11.39 5.47
C ARG A 41 -12.62 -12.47 5.59
N ILE A 42 -11.49 -12.08 6.17
CA ILE A 42 -10.37 -12.97 6.47
C ILE A 42 -9.92 -12.69 7.89
N GLU A 43 -9.87 -13.75 8.70
CA GLU A 43 -9.33 -13.72 10.05
C GLU A 43 -7.99 -14.44 10.07
N ALA A 44 -7.02 -13.87 10.79
CA ALA A 44 -5.69 -14.43 11.00
C ALA A 44 -5.13 -13.92 12.33
N SER A 45 -4.11 -14.59 12.85
CA SER A 45 -3.41 -14.12 14.05
C SER A 45 -1.94 -14.52 14.00
N PHE A 46 -1.13 -13.86 14.80
CA PHE A 46 0.27 -14.23 15.06
C PHE A 46 0.65 -13.87 16.50
N GLU A 47 1.67 -14.53 17.02
CA GLU A 47 2.18 -14.27 18.35
C GLU A 47 3.56 -13.63 18.29
N LEU A 48 3.84 -12.79 19.28
CA LEU A 48 5.11 -12.09 19.43
C LEU A 48 5.63 -12.31 20.86
N PRO A 49 6.92 -12.60 21.06
CA PRO A 49 7.53 -12.78 22.38
C PRO A 49 7.89 -11.43 23.02
N TYR A 50 6.91 -10.53 23.10
CA TYR A 50 7.04 -9.19 23.66
C TYR A 50 5.77 -8.80 24.41
N ALA A 51 5.92 -7.93 25.42
CA ALA A 51 4.81 -7.35 26.15
C ALA A 51 3.90 -6.52 25.23
N ALA A 52 2.59 -6.52 25.50
CA ALA A 52 1.60 -5.84 24.67
C ALA A 52 1.89 -4.34 24.47
N ALA A 53 2.40 -3.65 25.48
CA ALA A 53 2.77 -2.24 25.37
C ALA A 53 3.89 -2.01 24.34
N ALA A 54 4.88 -2.88 24.29
CA ALA A 54 5.97 -2.78 23.32
C ALA A 54 5.49 -3.07 21.90
N VAL A 55 4.63 -4.09 21.72
CA VAL A 55 4.00 -4.41 20.43
C VAL A 55 3.12 -3.24 19.98
N TRP A 56 2.34 -2.66 20.88
CA TRP A 56 1.46 -1.52 20.58
C TRP A 56 2.23 -0.29 20.12
N ALA A 57 3.32 0.03 20.80
CA ALA A 57 4.21 1.13 20.40
C ALA A 57 4.80 0.89 19.00
N PHE A 58 5.31 -0.33 18.73
CA PHE A 58 5.85 -0.69 17.40
C PHE A 58 4.79 -0.59 16.30
N MET A 59 3.58 -1.10 16.54
CA MET A 59 2.48 -1.08 15.56
C MET A 59 1.95 0.35 15.29
N GLY A 60 2.34 1.34 16.09
CA GLY A 60 2.07 2.75 15.85
C GLY A 60 3.06 3.43 14.90
N ASP A 61 4.23 2.86 14.71
CA ASP A 61 5.24 3.36 13.77
C ASP A 61 4.96 2.80 12.36
N LEU A 62 4.13 3.52 11.60
CA LEU A 62 3.70 3.08 10.28
C LEU A 62 4.86 2.85 9.29
N PRO A 63 5.93 3.67 9.24
CA PRO A 63 7.12 3.37 8.46
C PRO A 63 7.77 2.03 8.83
N ALA A 64 7.95 1.75 10.12
CA ALA A 64 8.50 0.49 10.60
C ALA A 64 7.59 -0.70 10.25
N VAL A 65 6.28 -0.54 10.42
CA VAL A 65 5.27 -1.54 10.06
C VAL A 65 5.26 -1.81 8.56
N ALA A 66 5.28 -0.78 7.72
CA ALA A 66 5.31 -0.93 6.27
C ALA A 66 6.57 -1.69 5.81
N ALA A 67 7.70 -1.43 6.47
CA ALA A 67 8.94 -2.14 6.16
C ALA A 67 8.92 -3.64 6.55
N CYS A 68 7.94 -4.09 7.34
CA CYS A 68 7.68 -5.51 7.62
C CYS A 68 6.82 -6.18 6.54
N LEU A 69 6.24 -5.42 5.62
CA LEU A 69 5.40 -5.93 4.53
C LEU A 69 6.19 -5.90 3.21
N PRO A 70 6.53 -7.06 2.63
CA PRO A 70 7.26 -7.11 1.37
C PRO A 70 6.48 -6.37 0.26
N GLY A 71 7.15 -5.42 -0.38
CA GLY A 71 6.58 -4.64 -1.47
C GLY A 71 5.74 -3.43 -1.04
N ALA A 72 5.56 -3.19 0.26
CA ALA A 72 4.91 -1.99 0.77
C ALA A 72 5.92 -0.83 0.88
N ALA A 73 5.46 0.38 0.56
CA ALA A 73 6.21 1.60 0.79
C ALA A 73 5.25 2.75 1.11
N ILE A 74 5.58 3.52 2.14
CA ILE A 74 4.89 4.76 2.47
C ILE A 74 5.54 5.89 1.68
N GLU A 75 4.75 6.68 0.99
CA GLU A 75 5.19 7.84 0.21
C GLU A 75 5.00 9.15 0.99
N SER A 76 3.90 9.26 1.73
CA SER A 76 3.65 10.38 2.65
C SER A 76 2.77 9.97 3.81
N GLN A 77 2.92 10.67 4.94
CA GLN A 77 2.09 10.50 6.12
C GLN A 77 1.74 11.88 6.70
N GLU A 78 0.46 12.11 6.94
CA GLU A 78 -0.08 13.32 7.56
C GLU A 78 -1.06 12.91 8.67
N GLY A 79 -0.57 12.90 9.92
CA GLY A 79 -1.33 12.38 11.05
C GLY A 79 -1.73 10.93 10.84
N GLU A 80 -3.03 10.67 10.85
CA GLU A 80 -3.62 9.33 10.65
C GLU A 80 -3.68 8.91 9.16
N LYS A 81 -3.50 9.85 8.23
CA LYS A 81 -3.59 9.59 6.79
C LYS A 81 -2.23 9.21 6.22
N VAL A 82 -2.22 8.17 5.43
CA VAL A 82 -1.03 7.62 4.77
C VAL A 82 -1.29 7.46 3.29
N LYS A 83 -0.35 7.89 2.46
CA LYS A 83 -0.32 7.55 1.04
C LYS A 83 0.85 6.59 0.79
N GLY A 84 0.65 5.62 -0.07
CA GLY A 84 1.67 4.63 -0.33
C GLY A 84 1.30 3.66 -1.43
N ARG A 85 2.15 2.67 -1.57
CA ARG A 85 1.98 1.60 -2.55
C ARG A 85 2.27 0.26 -1.92
N ILE A 86 1.68 -0.78 -2.50
CA ILE A 86 2.00 -2.17 -2.19
C ILE A 86 2.08 -2.99 -3.47
N ALA A 87 3.21 -3.64 -3.70
CA ALA A 87 3.40 -4.60 -4.77
C ALA A 87 3.20 -6.02 -4.23
N ILE A 88 2.27 -6.74 -4.83
CA ILE A 88 1.89 -8.09 -4.41
C ILE A 88 2.17 -9.05 -5.58
N LYS A 89 2.80 -10.16 -5.28
CA LYS A 89 3.00 -11.24 -6.24
C LYS A 89 2.55 -12.57 -5.63
N PHE A 90 1.58 -13.22 -6.28
CA PHE A 90 1.12 -14.54 -5.88
C PHE A 90 0.90 -15.44 -7.10
N GLY A 91 1.64 -16.52 -7.15
CA GLY A 91 1.69 -17.38 -8.32
C GLY A 91 2.10 -16.61 -9.59
N PRO A 92 1.38 -16.78 -10.71
CA PRO A 92 1.67 -16.07 -11.96
C PRO A 92 1.20 -14.62 -11.95
N MET A 93 0.53 -14.17 -10.90
CA MET A 93 -0.08 -12.85 -10.83
C MET A 93 0.79 -11.86 -10.08
N ALA A 94 0.85 -10.64 -10.61
CA ALA A 94 1.43 -9.49 -9.97
C ALA A 94 0.42 -8.33 -9.99
N ALA A 95 0.34 -7.59 -8.89
CA ALA A 95 -0.45 -6.39 -8.76
C ALA A 95 0.36 -5.33 -8.00
N ALA A 96 0.19 -4.07 -8.38
CA ALA A 96 0.86 -2.93 -7.75
C ALA A 96 -0.18 -1.85 -7.45
N PHE A 97 -0.70 -1.89 -6.24
CA PHE A 97 -1.70 -0.93 -5.79
C PHE A 97 -1.02 0.34 -5.29
N VAL A 98 -1.51 1.47 -5.77
CA VAL A 98 -1.20 2.81 -5.24
C VAL A 98 -2.48 3.36 -4.64
N GLY A 99 -2.39 3.96 -3.46
CA GLY A 99 -3.58 4.42 -2.77
C GLY A 99 -3.30 5.15 -1.47
N ALA A 100 -4.37 5.31 -0.69
CA ALA A 100 -4.34 5.95 0.61
C ALA A 100 -4.99 5.06 1.67
N ALA A 101 -4.59 5.28 2.91
CA ALA A 101 -5.17 4.63 4.07
C ALA A 101 -5.27 5.62 5.23
N ARG A 102 -6.17 5.33 6.17
CA ARG A 102 -6.32 6.03 7.44
C ARG A 102 -6.22 5.03 8.58
N LEU A 103 -5.36 5.32 9.55
CA LEU A 103 -5.21 4.55 10.78
C LEU A 103 -5.99 5.21 11.92
N GLU A 104 -6.95 4.50 12.47
CA GLU A 104 -7.70 4.88 13.67
C GLU A 104 -7.25 3.97 14.82
N ARG A 105 -6.82 4.56 15.93
CA ARG A 105 -6.29 3.82 17.09
C ARG A 105 -7.13 4.06 18.33
N ASP A 106 -7.41 2.98 19.07
CA ASP A 106 -7.98 2.99 20.41
C ASP A 106 -6.90 2.50 21.39
N GLU A 107 -6.33 3.45 22.11
CA GLU A 107 -5.23 3.19 23.05
C GLU A 107 -5.69 2.33 24.25
N GLN A 108 -6.94 2.51 24.69
CA GLN A 108 -7.46 1.77 25.84
C GLN A 108 -7.74 0.31 25.50
N ALA A 109 -8.37 0.08 24.35
CA ALA A 109 -8.67 -1.26 23.88
C ALA A 109 -7.45 -1.94 23.22
N GLN A 110 -6.34 -1.24 23.01
CA GLN A 110 -5.19 -1.69 22.20
C GLN A 110 -5.66 -2.28 20.85
N ARG A 111 -6.56 -1.58 20.22
CA ARG A 111 -7.18 -1.93 18.95
C ARG A 111 -6.97 -0.81 17.95
N ALA A 112 -6.73 -1.18 16.69
CA ALA A 112 -6.68 -0.20 15.63
C ALA A 112 -7.37 -0.73 14.36
N ILE A 113 -7.77 0.21 13.49
CA ILE A 113 -8.38 -0.09 12.21
C ILE A 113 -7.65 0.74 11.16
N LEU A 114 -7.05 0.06 10.19
CA LEU A 114 -6.47 0.68 9.00
C LEU A 114 -7.48 0.54 7.86
N ARG A 115 -8.07 1.64 7.43
CA ARG A 115 -8.95 1.70 6.26
C ARG A 115 -8.18 2.18 5.06
N GLY A 116 -8.19 1.41 3.98
CA GLY A 116 -7.43 1.74 2.79
C GLY A 116 -8.20 1.52 1.51
N ALA A 117 -7.87 2.32 0.50
CA ALA A 117 -8.33 2.15 -0.87
C ALA A 117 -7.18 2.39 -1.83
N GLY A 118 -7.13 1.62 -2.90
CA GLY A 118 -6.08 1.76 -3.91
C GLY A 118 -6.51 1.20 -5.27
N GLN A 119 -5.76 1.58 -6.28
CA GLN A 119 -5.93 1.11 -7.65
C GLN A 119 -4.65 0.44 -8.13
N ASP A 120 -4.80 -0.72 -8.75
CA ASP A 120 -3.70 -1.39 -9.42
C ASP A 120 -3.33 -0.66 -10.71
N SER A 121 -2.05 -0.33 -10.84
CA SER A 121 -1.53 0.45 -11.99
C SER A 121 -1.59 -0.30 -13.32
N LEU A 122 -1.57 -1.64 -13.28
CA LEU A 122 -1.53 -2.49 -14.47
C LEU A 122 -2.94 -2.86 -14.96
N SER A 123 -3.73 -3.50 -14.10
CA SER A 123 -5.06 -4.01 -14.44
C SER A 123 -6.18 -2.99 -14.25
N ARG A 124 -5.89 -1.84 -13.62
CA ARG A 124 -6.87 -0.85 -13.17
C ARG A 124 -7.93 -1.42 -12.21
N SER A 125 -7.66 -2.56 -11.61
CA SER A 125 -8.48 -3.09 -10.54
C SER A 125 -8.45 -2.19 -9.32
N ARG A 126 -9.57 -2.09 -8.62
CA ARG A 126 -9.70 -1.30 -7.40
C ARG A 126 -9.83 -2.24 -6.22
N ALA A 127 -9.11 -1.94 -5.15
CA ALA A 127 -9.22 -2.62 -3.87
C ALA A 127 -9.61 -1.63 -2.79
N GLN A 128 -10.48 -2.04 -1.88
CA GLN A 128 -10.73 -1.36 -0.62
C GLN A 128 -10.60 -2.40 0.50
N GLY A 129 -10.04 -2.00 1.64
CA GLY A 129 -9.82 -2.90 2.77
C GLY A 129 -9.88 -2.17 4.09
N ASP A 130 -10.59 -2.78 5.05
CA ASP A 130 -10.54 -2.46 6.47
C ASP A 130 -9.76 -3.57 7.15
N ILE A 131 -8.62 -3.23 7.75
CA ILE A 131 -7.78 -4.15 8.51
C ILE A 131 -7.87 -3.73 9.97
N ALA A 132 -8.65 -4.45 10.75
CA ALA A 132 -8.67 -4.29 12.19
C ALA A 132 -7.64 -5.21 12.83
N TYR A 133 -6.92 -4.73 13.83
CA TYR A 133 -6.11 -5.58 14.67
C TYR A 133 -6.32 -5.25 16.14
N GLN A 134 -6.20 -6.27 16.99
CA GLN A 134 -6.31 -6.14 18.43
C GLN A 134 -5.19 -6.94 19.10
N LEU A 135 -4.61 -6.36 20.14
CA LEU A 135 -3.60 -7.02 20.94
C LEU A 135 -4.24 -7.73 22.12
N VAL A 136 -3.84 -8.98 22.32
CA VAL A 136 -4.26 -9.80 23.45
C VAL A 136 -2.99 -10.24 24.20
N ALA A 137 -2.79 -9.72 25.42
CA ALA A 137 -1.69 -10.17 26.25
C ALA A 137 -1.94 -11.63 26.66
N LEU A 138 -1.02 -12.53 26.34
CA LEU A 138 -1.07 -13.93 26.75
C LEU A 138 -0.41 -14.12 28.11
N ASP A 139 0.68 -13.38 28.34
CA ASP A 139 1.39 -13.24 29.62
C ASP A 139 2.20 -11.94 29.62
N ALA A 140 3.07 -11.76 30.61
CA ALA A 140 3.88 -10.53 30.76
C ALA A 140 4.85 -10.28 29.61
N GLY A 141 5.24 -11.32 28.87
CA GLY A 141 6.23 -11.25 27.79
C GLY A 141 5.73 -11.73 26.44
N ARG A 142 4.45 -12.11 26.31
CA ARG A 142 3.92 -12.61 25.03
C ARG A 142 2.59 -11.96 24.71
N THR A 143 2.43 -11.62 23.45
CA THR A 143 1.23 -10.98 22.92
C THR A 143 0.78 -11.69 21.66
N ARG A 144 -0.52 -11.97 21.56
CA ARG A 144 -1.17 -12.37 20.31
C ARG A 144 -1.77 -11.13 19.65
N VAL A 145 -1.56 -11.01 18.36
CA VAL A 145 -2.19 -10.00 17.51
C VAL A 145 -3.25 -10.69 16.68
N ASP A 146 -4.51 -10.39 16.97
CA ASP A 146 -5.64 -10.87 16.18
C ASP A 146 -5.93 -9.86 15.07
N VAL A 147 -6.02 -10.33 13.83
CA VAL A 147 -6.22 -9.52 12.62
C VAL A 147 -7.52 -9.92 11.95
N ASP A 148 -8.37 -8.95 11.69
CA ASP A 148 -9.63 -9.10 10.97
C ASP A 148 -9.62 -8.16 9.76
N MET A 149 -9.58 -8.73 8.57
CA MET A 149 -9.57 -8.00 7.32
C MET A 149 -10.90 -8.17 6.59
N LEU A 150 -11.54 -7.06 6.26
CA LEU A 150 -12.66 -7.01 5.33
C LEU A 150 -12.19 -6.30 4.06
N TYR A 151 -12.38 -6.91 2.89
CA TYR A 151 -11.96 -6.29 1.65
C TYR A 151 -12.95 -6.49 0.51
N THR A 152 -12.91 -5.55 -0.44
CA THR A 152 -13.57 -5.67 -1.74
C THR A 152 -12.54 -5.51 -2.84
N LEU A 153 -12.73 -6.24 -3.93
CA LEU A 153 -11.88 -6.17 -5.11
C LEU A 153 -12.78 -6.06 -6.35
N GLN A 154 -12.54 -5.04 -7.16
CA GLN A 154 -13.28 -4.75 -8.38
C GLN A 154 -12.35 -4.79 -9.59
N GLY A 155 -12.93 -4.97 -10.78
CA GLY A 155 -12.18 -5.06 -12.03
C GLY A 155 -11.61 -6.46 -12.30
N PRO A 156 -10.62 -6.59 -13.19
CA PRO A 156 -10.09 -7.88 -13.62
C PRO A 156 -9.60 -8.80 -12.51
N LEU A 157 -9.06 -8.22 -11.40
CA LEU A 157 -8.58 -9.02 -10.27
C LEU A 157 -9.71 -9.58 -9.38
N ALA A 158 -10.95 -9.09 -9.52
CA ALA A 158 -12.08 -9.53 -8.69
C ALA A 158 -12.39 -11.04 -8.84
N GLN A 159 -12.10 -11.64 -9.98
CA GLN A 159 -12.27 -13.06 -10.20
C GLN A 159 -11.51 -13.96 -9.20
N PHE A 160 -10.38 -13.45 -8.67
CA PHE A 160 -9.56 -14.19 -7.72
C PHE A 160 -10.06 -14.13 -6.28
N SER A 161 -10.94 -13.15 -5.95
CA SER A 161 -11.55 -13.05 -4.62
C SER A 161 -12.38 -14.30 -4.26
N ARG A 162 -12.95 -14.94 -5.26
CA ARG A 162 -13.84 -16.11 -5.09
C ARG A 162 -13.09 -17.43 -5.01
N SER A 163 -11.83 -17.49 -5.42
CA SER A 163 -11.07 -18.73 -5.58
C SER A 163 -10.45 -19.27 -4.30
N GLY A 164 -10.60 -18.58 -3.16
CA GLY A 164 -9.87 -18.93 -1.92
C GLY A 164 -8.40 -18.57 -1.93
N LEU A 165 -7.79 -18.38 -3.10
CA LEU A 165 -6.37 -18.07 -3.25
C LEU A 165 -5.96 -16.79 -2.51
N VAL A 166 -6.81 -15.75 -2.56
CA VAL A 166 -6.55 -14.50 -1.83
C VAL A 166 -6.55 -14.74 -0.33
N LYS A 167 -7.47 -15.57 0.17
CA LYS A 167 -7.56 -15.92 1.59
C LYS A 167 -6.30 -16.61 2.08
N ASP A 168 -5.81 -17.60 1.35
CA ASP A 168 -4.61 -18.35 1.70
C ASP A 168 -3.36 -17.48 1.59
N PHE A 169 -3.32 -16.62 0.58
CA PHE A 169 -2.25 -15.63 0.43
C PHE A 169 -2.21 -14.65 1.61
N VAL A 170 -3.34 -14.06 2.00
CA VAL A 170 -3.41 -13.10 3.11
C VAL A 170 -3.00 -13.76 4.43
N ARG A 171 -3.46 -14.99 4.72
CA ARG A 171 -3.05 -15.72 5.93
C ARG A 171 -1.54 -15.94 5.98
N ARG A 172 -0.93 -16.30 4.84
CA ARG A 172 0.53 -16.44 4.75
C ARG A 172 1.22 -15.09 4.94
N LEU A 173 0.70 -14.03 4.31
CA LEU A 173 1.23 -12.68 4.45
C LEU A 173 1.21 -12.20 5.90
N VAL A 174 0.12 -12.45 6.65
CA VAL A 174 0.02 -12.11 8.08
C VAL A 174 1.02 -12.89 8.92
N ALA A 175 1.22 -14.19 8.64
CA ALA A 175 2.24 -14.99 9.33
C ALA A 175 3.66 -14.51 9.03
N ASP A 176 3.95 -14.17 7.76
CA ASP A 176 5.24 -13.60 7.33
C ASP A 176 5.48 -12.24 7.98
N PHE A 177 4.46 -11.40 8.02
CA PHE A 177 4.48 -10.10 8.68
C PHE A 177 4.85 -10.24 10.17
N GLY A 178 4.19 -11.15 10.90
CA GLY A 178 4.51 -11.42 12.31
C GLY A 178 5.98 -11.77 12.52
N ARG A 179 6.57 -12.61 11.64
CA ARG A 179 8.00 -12.93 11.70
C ARG A 179 8.89 -11.71 11.43
N GLN A 180 8.53 -10.85 10.50
CA GLN A 180 9.28 -9.63 10.20
C GLN A 180 9.19 -8.61 11.35
N VAL A 181 8.01 -8.47 11.96
CA VAL A 181 7.83 -7.64 13.16
C VAL A 181 8.74 -8.14 14.29
N GLN A 182 8.73 -9.45 14.57
CA GLN A 182 9.58 -10.05 15.60
C GLN A 182 11.07 -9.79 15.31
N ALA A 183 11.52 -9.98 14.07
CA ALA A 183 12.91 -9.74 13.66
C ALA A 183 13.32 -8.27 13.86
N ARG A 184 12.44 -7.32 13.53
CA ARG A 184 12.74 -5.89 13.73
C ARG A 184 12.74 -5.49 15.20
N MET A 185 11.78 -5.96 15.97
CA MET A 185 11.72 -5.70 17.41
C MET A 185 12.92 -6.29 18.17
N SER A 186 13.50 -7.39 17.68
CA SER A 186 14.73 -7.98 18.25
C SER A 186 16.04 -7.27 17.82
N GLY A 187 15.96 -6.23 16.95
CA GLY A 187 17.13 -5.58 16.36
C GLY A 187 17.82 -6.41 15.25
N ALA A 188 17.35 -7.61 14.95
CA ALA A 188 17.90 -8.46 13.90
C ALA A 188 17.49 -7.99 12.47
N GLY A 189 16.46 -7.15 12.38
CA GLY A 189 15.92 -6.64 11.11
C GLY A 189 16.89 -5.73 10.37
N ASP A 190 17.67 -4.93 11.09
CA ASP A 190 18.62 -3.98 10.48
C ASP A 190 19.84 -4.68 9.86
N ALA A 191 20.26 -5.81 10.45
CA ALA A 191 21.34 -6.63 9.91
C ALA A 191 20.96 -7.37 8.61
N ALA A 192 19.68 -7.67 8.41
CA ALA A 192 19.15 -8.30 7.19
C ALA A 192 18.90 -7.29 6.07
N ALA A 193 18.51 -6.06 6.41
CA ALA A 193 18.30 -4.97 5.45
C ALA A 193 19.62 -4.46 4.83
N LEU A 194 20.74 -4.65 5.50
CA LEU A 194 22.09 -4.32 5.00
C LEU A 194 22.68 -5.36 4.04
N ARG A 195 22.03 -6.50 3.86
CA ARG A 195 22.38 -7.42 2.78
C ARG A 195 21.58 -7.00 1.55
N PRO A 196 22.19 -6.34 0.54
CA PRO A 196 21.52 -6.19 -0.74
C PRO A 196 21.14 -7.61 -1.16
N ALA A 197 19.87 -7.86 -1.40
CA ALA A 197 19.43 -9.08 -2.06
C ALA A 197 20.28 -9.17 -3.32
N ALA A 198 21.22 -10.12 -3.34
CA ALA A 198 22.04 -10.35 -4.50
C ALA A 198 21.07 -10.74 -5.61
N VAL A 199 20.70 -9.75 -6.40
CA VAL A 199 20.04 -9.95 -7.69
C VAL A 199 21.11 -10.69 -8.47
N GLN A 200 21.06 -12.00 -8.44
CA GLN A 200 21.86 -12.82 -9.35
C GLN A 200 21.42 -12.39 -10.74
N PRO A 201 22.30 -11.75 -11.51
CA PRO A 201 21.95 -11.38 -12.86
C PRO A 201 21.71 -12.67 -13.61
N LEU A 202 20.50 -12.84 -14.11
CA LEU A 202 20.07 -13.95 -14.99
C LEU A 202 20.89 -13.97 -16.32
N ARG A 203 21.98 -13.20 -16.37
CA ARG A 203 22.89 -13.09 -17.51
C ARG A 203 23.78 -14.31 -17.72
N SER A 204 23.97 -15.17 -16.71
CA SER A 204 24.90 -16.29 -16.83
C SER A 204 24.33 -17.49 -17.58
N LEU A 205 23.02 -17.68 -17.65
CA LEU A 205 22.43 -18.84 -18.36
C LEU A 205 22.25 -18.57 -19.87
N LEU A 206 21.97 -17.33 -20.26
CA LEU A 206 21.89 -16.96 -21.68
C LEU A 206 23.28 -16.90 -22.33
N GLY A 207 24.33 -16.52 -21.58
CA GLY A 207 25.70 -16.49 -22.07
C GLY A 207 26.24 -17.90 -22.40
N LEU A 208 25.90 -18.89 -21.58
CA LEU A 208 26.34 -20.28 -21.81
C LEU A 208 25.60 -20.95 -22.98
N LEU A 209 24.35 -20.60 -23.22
CA LEU A 209 23.60 -21.08 -24.40
C LEU A 209 24.08 -20.45 -25.70
N TRP A 210 24.46 -19.17 -25.67
CA TRP A 210 25.02 -18.45 -26.85
C TRP A 210 26.41 -18.96 -27.22
N GLN A 211 27.28 -19.26 -26.22
CA GLN A 211 28.59 -19.84 -26.50
C GLN A 211 28.52 -21.24 -27.14
N ARG A 212 27.54 -22.07 -26.66
CA ARG A 212 27.35 -23.41 -27.25
C ARG A 212 26.78 -23.37 -28.69
N LEU A 213 25.98 -22.35 -29.00
CA LEU A 213 25.42 -22.16 -30.35
C LEU A 213 26.49 -21.65 -31.34
N TRP A 214 27.36 -20.76 -30.89
CA TRP A 214 28.45 -20.24 -31.72
C TRP A 214 29.51 -21.28 -32.06
N HIS A 215 29.85 -22.17 -31.12
CA HIS A 215 30.81 -23.25 -31.39
C HIS A 215 30.28 -24.32 -32.35
N ARG A 216 28.97 -24.42 -32.53
CA ARG A 216 28.39 -25.32 -33.54
C ARG A 216 28.29 -24.75 -34.93
N LEU A 217 28.36 -23.42 -35.09
CA LEU A 217 28.25 -22.74 -36.36
C LEU A 217 29.63 -22.39 -36.98
N THR A 218 30.71 -22.42 -36.18
CA THR A 218 32.06 -22.09 -36.67
C THR A 218 33.02 -23.28 -36.73
N GLY A 219 32.59 -24.50 -36.40
CA GLY A 219 33.37 -25.73 -36.42
C GLY A 219 33.12 -26.60 -37.63
N GLY A 220 33.07 -26.03 -38.81
CA GLY A 220 32.95 -26.75 -40.07
C GLY A 220 33.95 -26.25 -41.10
N ARG A 221 35.20 -26.68 -40.95
CA ARG A 221 36.19 -26.86 -42.05
C ARG A 221 37.34 -27.70 -41.51
#